data_973b501f134afa87e01c6aa3cb3034f9
#
_entry.id   973b501f134afa87e01c6aa3cb3034f9
#
_cell.length_a   1.000
_cell.length_b   1.000
_cell.length_c   1.000
_cell.angle_alpha   90.00
_cell.angle_beta   90.00
_cell.angle_gamma   90.00
#
_symmetry.space_group_name_H-M   'P 1'
#
loop_
_entity.id
_entity.type
_entity.pdbx_description
1 polymer ?
#
loop_
_entity_poly.entity_id
_entity_poly.type
_entity_poly.pdbx_seq_one_letter_code
_entity_poly.pdbx_strand_id
1 'polypeptide(L)'
;MKKFVTGLLAGSVLLAGSSVLAANDAETVKNEMKTEPVTADAPSQAVLSKSRGTMVYVPMDTRPVCKDYTVATMQAAGWNIVVPPDELLSSLERDGQPDKLLEWLEQNAKEAVAVVASADALIYGGLLDSRTHHIEPSVLQSRAERLLSLKQKKHSPDIYVFVTIMRTPKASTAPAEPVYYEEWGGRLFRQGALLDKNELQRLSRKESKELQALNHEIPRNVIADFYGRRRDNVRTTELLLHGIESDSFNYLLVGRDDTSPLSQAHKEARYMSSLVNNFSNTKIRFFSGADQLGLVLLTQAANRLTYNTPLVYTEFGAGKGGATVPTYEDDTVAESAKQHIFAVGGFPSKNPDTAEYILLVNTPYNGKTLEASDVKNSGVADKNTRAFADKVQTWLEKGKKVIVSDSAYGNGADNALVKELFRRGIAYDLAAYGGWNTSGNTLGFALSQGIESPYYEGNAAKDLLTVRYLDDWAYQANARMDVYKNVIWPNYMPNSGYTPEQKRIAEAAIKESITKVSEPVMGKVADEYDFKLPWGRMFEVQPVKMDK
;
A
#
# COMPACT_ATOMS: atom_id res chain seq x y z
N MET A 1 37.77 -50.37 3.73
CA MET A 1 39.21 -50.73 3.83
C MET A 1 40.03 -49.46 3.67
N LYS A 2 40.95 -49.27 4.67
CA LYS A 2 42.15 -48.40 4.73
C LYS A 2 41.93 -46.92 4.47
N LYS A 3 41.94 -46.05 5.50
CA LYS A 3 43.05 -45.62 6.41
C LYS A 3 44.24 -44.98 5.65
N PHE A 4 44.61 -43.76 5.91
CA PHE A 4 45.60 -43.18 6.85
C PHE A 4 45.95 -41.77 6.30
N VAL A 5 46.45 -40.76 6.92
CA VAL A 5 46.79 -40.37 8.29
C VAL A 5 47.40 -38.95 8.18
N THR A 6 47.08 -38.11 9.13
CA THR A 6 47.82 -37.12 9.88
C THR A 6 49.02 -36.33 9.26
N GLY A 7 49.08 -35.04 9.62
CA GLY A 7 50.28 -34.20 9.66
C GLY A 7 50.06 -32.85 10.27
N LEU A 8 50.21 -32.72 11.58
CA LEU A 8 50.44 -31.46 12.32
C LEU A 8 51.81 -30.86 11.93
N LEU A 9 51.92 -29.54 11.99
CA LEU A 9 53.02 -28.91 12.78
C LEU A 9 52.78 -27.40 12.94
N ALA A 10 52.98 -26.98 14.17
CA ALA A 10 52.95 -25.62 14.69
C ALA A 10 54.25 -24.87 14.42
N GLY A 11 54.21 -23.56 14.53
CA GLY A 11 55.39 -22.71 14.55
C GLY A 11 55.10 -21.28 14.94
N SER A 12 55.13 -21.02 16.24
CA SER A 12 55.16 -19.67 16.82
C SER A 12 56.54 -19.06 16.73
N VAL A 13 56.67 -17.75 16.47
CA VAL A 13 57.79 -16.94 17.03
C VAL A 13 57.32 -15.49 17.22
N LEU A 14 57.45 -15.02 18.44
CA LEU A 14 57.47 -13.64 18.93
C LEU A 14 58.81 -12.93 18.63
N LEU A 15 58.75 -11.57 18.60
CA LEU A 15 59.70 -10.62 19.20
C LEU A 15 59.43 -9.24 18.59
N ALA A 16 59.02 -8.22 19.24
CA ALA A 16 59.54 -7.29 20.26
C ALA A 16 60.68 -6.34 19.78
N GLY A 17 60.47 -5.06 20.01
CA GLY A 17 61.51 -4.01 20.04
C GLY A 17 61.09 -2.72 19.34
N SER A 18 60.68 -1.73 19.98
CA SER A 18 61.26 -0.63 20.81
C SER A 18 61.55 0.65 20.00
N SER A 19 60.79 1.68 20.39
CA SER A 19 61.05 3.13 20.52
C SER A 19 62.31 3.75 19.93
N VAL A 20 62.19 4.98 19.36
CA VAL A 20 62.97 6.16 19.74
C VAL A 20 62.24 7.46 19.31
N LEU A 21 62.24 8.42 20.24
CA LEU A 21 61.84 9.82 20.16
C LEU A 21 62.80 10.66 19.31
N ALA A 22 62.29 11.72 18.68
CA ALA A 22 63.03 13.01 18.60
C ALA A 22 62.01 14.17 18.43
N ALA A 23 62.11 15.10 19.35
CA ALA A 23 61.49 16.43 19.32
C ALA A 23 62.43 17.42 18.61
N ASN A 24 61.87 18.49 18.08
CA ASN A 24 62.37 19.88 18.18
C ASN A 24 61.36 20.83 17.44
N ASP A 25 60.82 21.70 18.15
CA ASP A 25 60.98 23.15 18.46
C ASP A 25 60.36 24.06 17.37
N ALA A 26 59.33 24.67 17.77
CA ALA A 26 58.98 26.07 18.06
C ALA A 26 59.31 27.13 16.98
N GLU A 27 58.26 27.83 16.55
CA GLU A 27 58.24 29.31 16.74
C GLU A 27 56.84 29.90 16.55
N THR A 28 56.56 30.83 17.39
CA THR A 28 55.38 31.59 17.74
C THR A 28 55.07 32.67 16.70
N VAL A 29 53.79 32.81 16.31
CA VAL A 29 53.24 34.13 15.97
C VAL A 29 51.87 34.25 16.63
N LYS A 30 51.80 35.13 17.61
CA LYS A 30 50.55 35.63 18.23
C LYS A 30 49.82 36.56 17.26
N ASN A 31 48.57 36.33 17.04
CA ASN A 31 47.61 37.38 16.68
C ASN A 31 46.35 37.21 17.52
N GLU A 32 46.19 38.15 18.43
CA GLU A 32 44.99 38.30 19.28
C GLU A 32 43.83 38.79 18.41
N MET A 33 42.78 37.98 18.26
CA MET A 33 41.46 38.46 17.94
C MET A 33 40.52 38.06 19.07
N LYS A 34 40.03 39.09 19.79
CA LYS A 34 38.95 38.98 20.78
C LYS A 34 37.72 38.49 20.06
N THR A 35 37.20 37.33 20.42
CA THR A 35 35.86 36.91 20.11
C THR A 35 35.08 36.79 21.42
N GLU A 36 34.01 37.56 21.54
CA GLU A 36 33.04 37.43 22.63
C GLU A 36 32.39 36.06 22.55
N PRO A 37 31.99 35.44 23.69
CA PRO A 37 31.32 34.14 23.68
C PRO A 37 29.89 34.30 23.18
N VAL A 38 29.61 33.80 21.98
CA VAL A 38 28.25 33.50 21.55
C VAL A 38 27.78 32.31 22.38
N THR A 39 26.88 32.54 23.31
CA THR A 39 26.13 31.49 24.00
C THR A 39 25.26 30.81 22.95
N ALA A 40 25.71 29.67 22.45
CA ALA A 40 24.88 28.77 21.70
C ALA A 40 23.85 28.19 22.68
N ASP A 41 22.59 28.57 22.52
CA ASP A 41 21.47 27.86 23.14
C ASP A 41 21.55 26.39 22.73
N ALA A 42 21.71 25.52 23.70
CA ALA A 42 21.65 24.09 23.50
C ALA A 42 20.27 23.77 22.91
N PRO A 43 20.19 22.99 21.82
CA PRO A 43 18.91 22.56 21.30
C PRO A 43 18.19 21.81 22.42
N SER A 44 16.94 22.21 22.71
CA SER A 44 16.06 21.54 23.66
C SER A 44 16.15 20.04 23.40
N GLN A 45 16.46 19.26 24.43
CA GLN A 45 16.38 17.79 24.39
C GLN A 45 14.93 17.43 24.05
N ALA A 46 14.66 17.22 22.74
CA ALA A 46 13.49 16.48 22.33
C ALA A 46 13.58 15.13 23.05
N VAL A 47 12.60 14.83 23.86
CA VAL A 47 12.44 13.51 24.47
C VAL A 47 12.39 12.52 23.30
N LEU A 48 13.51 11.87 23.02
CA LEU A 48 13.56 10.77 22.08
C LEU A 48 12.69 9.67 22.68
N SER A 49 11.46 9.55 22.21
CA SER A 49 10.64 8.37 22.46
C SER A 49 11.48 7.16 22.06
N LYS A 50 11.58 6.17 22.96
CA LYS A 50 12.42 4.99 22.71
C LYS A 50 11.86 4.26 21.50
N SER A 51 12.56 4.31 20.34
CA SER A 51 12.14 3.64 19.12
C SER A 51 11.85 2.17 19.39
N ARG A 52 10.73 1.66 18.87
CA ARG A 52 10.33 0.24 18.99
C ARG A 52 11.23 -0.69 18.15
N GLY A 53 12.03 -0.13 17.26
CA GLY A 53 12.98 -0.82 16.37
C GLY A 53 13.00 -0.20 14.98
N THR A 54 13.94 -0.65 14.16
CA THR A 54 14.09 -0.21 12.77
C THR A 54 13.56 -1.26 11.82
N MET A 55 12.62 -0.88 10.96
CA MET A 55 12.17 -1.71 9.83
C MET A 55 12.63 -1.07 8.52
N VAL A 56 13.08 -1.90 7.59
CA VAL A 56 13.35 -1.48 6.21
C VAL A 56 12.10 -1.73 5.37
N TYR A 57 11.67 -0.71 4.65
CA TYR A 57 10.48 -0.78 3.80
C TYR A 57 10.81 -0.39 2.36
N VAL A 58 10.60 -1.30 1.41
CA VAL A 58 10.63 -1.01 -0.02
C VAL A 58 9.19 -0.90 -0.53
N PRO A 59 8.69 0.33 -0.74
CA PRO A 59 7.33 0.54 -1.26
C PRO A 59 7.22 0.10 -2.72
N MET A 60 6.00 -0.04 -3.19
CA MET A 60 5.70 -0.45 -4.56
C MET A 60 6.07 0.63 -5.59
N ASP A 61 5.89 1.91 -5.20
CA ASP A 61 6.17 3.12 -5.97
C ASP A 61 6.16 4.35 -5.06
N THR A 62 6.35 5.55 -5.64
CA THR A 62 6.40 6.82 -4.91
C THR A 62 5.02 7.45 -4.63
N ARG A 63 3.90 6.77 -4.86
CA ARG A 63 2.57 7.33 -4.50
C ARG A 63 2.46 7.52 -3.00
N PRO A 64 1.82 8.62 -2.54
CA PRO A 64 1.65 8.90 -1.10
C PRO A 64 1.05 7.73 -0.33
N VAL A 65 0.06 7.06 -0.90
CA VAL A 65 -0.60 5.89 -0.31
C VAL A 65 0.37 4.72 -0.12
N CYS A 66 1.24 4.46 -1.09
CA CYS A 66 2.21 3.36 -1.02
C CYS A 66 3.39 3.67 -0.08
N LYS A 67 3.82 4.94 0.00
CA LYS A 67 5.03 5.34 0.74
C LYS A 67 4.71 6.25 1.93
N ASP A 68 4.29 7.49 1.68
CA ASP A 68 4.29 8.52 2.72
C ASP A 68 3.26 8.26 3.83
N TYR A 69 2.03 7.87 3.50
CA TYR A 69 1.00 7.55 4.49
C TYR A 69 1.33 6.27 5.26
N THR A 70 1.93 5.30 4.58
CA THR A 70 2.42 4.05 5.18
C THR A 70 3.53 4.34 6.19
N VAL A 71 4.54 5.12 5.79
CA VAL A 71 5.66 5.53 6.66
C VAL A 71 5.16 6.36 7.84
N ALA A 72 4.32 7.37 7.59
CA ALA A 72 3.77 8.24 8.64
C ALA A 72 2.98 7.44 9.69
N THR A 73 2.19 6.46 9.27
CA THR A 73 1.43 5.58 10.17
C THR A 73 2.36 4.81 11.12
N MET A 74 3.40 4.17 10.58
CA MET A 74 4.32 3.36 11.37
C MET A 74 5.24 4.21 12.26
N GLN A 75 5.67 5.38 11.76
CA GLN A 75 6.44 6.34 12.57
C GLN A 75 5.62 6.91 13.73
N ALA A 76 4.34 7.22 13.50
CA ALA A 76 3.41 7.63 14.56
C ALA A 76 3.27 6.55 15.64
N ALA A 77 3.40 5.27 15.28
CA ALA A 77 3.41 4.14 16.19
C ALA A 77 4.79 3.85 16.83
N GLY A 78 5.78 4.73 16.66
CA GLY A 78 7.10 4.64 17.29
C GLY A 78 8.11 3.74 16.58
N TRP A 79 7.85 3.32 15.34
CA TRP A 79 8.81 2.57 14.53
C TRP A 79 9.73 3.49 13.72
N ASN A 80 11.01 3.17 13.66
CA ASN A 80 11.91 3.80 12.70
C ASN A 80 11.80 3.08 11.35
N ILE A 81 11.30 3.78 10.31
CA ILE A 81 11.10 3.21 8.99
C ILE A 81 12.13 3.76 8.02
N VAL A 82 12.99 2.89 7.50
CA VAL A 82 14.01 3.21 6.51
C VAL A 82 13.49 2.83 5.13
N VAL A 83 13.42 3.81 4.23
CA VAL A 83 12.95 3.65 2.84
C VAL A 83 14.04 4.00 1.85
N PRO A 84 14.03 3.43 0.62
CA PRO A 84 14.99 3.82 -0.40
C PRO A 84 14.77 5.26 -0.88
N PRO A 85 15.81 5.90 -1.43
CA PRO A 85 15.68 7.18 -2.12
C PRO A 85 14.66 7.11 -3.25
N ASP A 86 13.89 8.19 -3.45
CA ASP A 86 12.83 8.26 -4.46
C ASP A 86 13.33 8.04 -5.89
N GLU A 87 14.59 8.37 -6.15
CA GLU A 87 15.24 8.18 -7.45
C GLU A 87 15.37 6.70 -7.86
N LEU A 88 15.30 5.79 -6.89
CA LEU A 88 15.35 4.34 -7.14
C LEU A 88 13.95 3.74 -7.36
N LEU A 89 12.91 4.41 -6.89
CA LEU A 89 11.52 3.98 -6.99
C LEU A 89 10.86 4.46 -8.28
N SER A 90 9.87 3.73 -8.77
CA SER A 90 9.08 4.16 -9.90
C SER A 90 8.14 5.32 -9.57
N SER A 91 7.89 6.15 -10.57
CA SER A 91 6.86 7.19 -10.56
C SER A 91 6.09 7.13 -11.88
N LEU A 92 5.15 8.04 -12.11
CA LEU A 92 4.43 8.08 -13.38
C LEU A 92 5.36 8.35 -14.59
N GLU A 93 6.45 9.10 -14.38
CA GLU A 93 7.35 9.59 -15.42
C GLU A 93 8.73 8.90 -15.40
N ARG A 94 8.94 7.97 -14.47
CA ARG A 94 10.23 7.32 -14.29
C ARG A 94 10.06 5.88 -13.86
N ASP A 95 10.67 4.98 -14.62
CA ASP A 95 10.78 3.57 -14.25
C ASP A 95 11.63 3.42 -12.98
N GLY A 96 11.33 2.43 -12.17
CA GLY A 96 12.14 2.08 -11.01
C GLY A 96 13.49 1.46 -11.42
N GLN A 97 14.40 1.33 -10.47
CA GLN A 97 15.75 0.80 -10.67
C GLN A 97 15.95 -0.50 -9.87
N PRO A 98 15.39 -1.65 -10.31
CA PRO A 98 15.35 -2.89 -9.53
C PRO A 98 16.70 -3.36 -8.99
N ASP A 99 17.74 -3.34 -9.83
CA ASP A 99 19.06 -3.85 -9.43
C ASP A 99 19.68 -2.97 -8.34
N LYS A 100 19.55 -1.65 -8.44
CA LYS A 100 20.00 -0.73 -7.40
C LYS A 100 19.13 -0.78 -6.13
N LEU A 101 17.83 -1.02 -6.28
CA LEU A 101 16.94 -1.26 -5.14
C LEU A 101 17.33 -2.52 -4.38
N LEU A 102 17.67 -3.60 -5.08
CA LEU A 102 18.18 -4.83 -4.46
C LEU A 102 19.50 -4.59 -3.74
N GLU A 103 20.45 -3.87 -4.35
CA GLU A 103 21.71 -3.49 -3.71
C GLU A 103 21.48 -2.64 -2.45
N TRP A 104 20.60 -1.65 -2.54
CA TRP A 104 20.23 -0.80 -1.41
C TRP A 104 19.59 -1.64 -0.29
N LEU A 105 18.67 -2.55 -0.63
CA LEU A 105 17.99 -3.43 0.33
C LEU A 105 19.01 -4.35 1.04
N GLU A 106 19.90 -5.00 0.30
CA GLU A 106 20.97 -5.87 0.84
C GLU A 106 21.90 -5.14 1.83
N GLN A 107 22.13 -3.83 1.61
CA GLN A 107 22.95 -3.00 2.51
C GLN A 107 22.19 -2.61 3.79
N ASN A 108 20.93 -2.20 3.66
CA ASN A 108 20.14 -1.65 4.76
C ASN A 108 19.41 -2.71 5.61
N ALA A 109 19.18 -3.90 5.08
CA ALA A 109 18.53 -4.98 5.80
C ALA A 109 19.31 -5.51 7.02
N LYS A 110 20.64 -5.28 7.07
CA LYS A 110 21.54 -5.90 8.06
C LYS A 110 21.25 -5.47 9.50
N GLU A 111 20.77 -4.26 9.70
CA GLU A 111 20.51 -3.67 11.03
C GLU A 111 19.01 -3.57 11.34
N ALA A 112 18.17 -4.06 10.44
CA ALA A 112 16.73 -4.04 10.61
C ALA A 112 16.24 -5.22 11.48
N VAL A 113 15.16 -5.01 12.23
CA VAL A 113 14.45 -6.10 12.92
C VAL A 113 13.49 -6.81 11.98
N ALA A 114 13.01 -6.12 10.95
CA ALA A 114 12.20 -6.67 9.87
C ALA A 114 12.42 -5.91 8.56
N VAL A 115 12.21 -6.62 7.45
CA VAL A 115 12.16 -6.07 6.10
C VAL A 115 10.76 -6.32 5.55
N VAL A 116 10.13 -5.28 5.01
CA VAL A 116 8.89 -5.38 4.23
C VAL A 116 9.18 -4.87 2.83
N ALA A 117 8.96 -5.69 1.80
CA ALA A 117 9.42 -5.34 0.47
C ALA A 117 8.41 -5.69 -0.63
N SER A 118 8.21 -4.74 -1.56
CA SER A 118 7.51 -4.96 -2.82
C SER A 118 8.37 -5.76 -3.78
N ALA A 119 7.91 -6.96 -4.14
CA ALA A 119 8.53 -7.71 -5.23
C ALA A 119 8.33 -7.00 -6.58
N ASP A 120 7.21 -6.30 -6.77
CA ASP A 120 6.97 -5.52 -8.01
C ASP A 120 8.07 -4.47 -8.22
N ALA A 121 8.45 -3.72 -7.17
CA ALA A 121 9.53 -2.74 -7.24
C ALA A 121 10.91 -3.39 -7.44
N LEU A 122 11.19 -4.49 -6.75
CA LEU A 122 12.50 -5.15 -6.76
C LEU A 122 12.75 -5.99 -8.02
N ILE A 123 11.71 -6.40 -8.73
CA ILE A 123 11.84 -7.29 -9.88
C ILE A 123 11.55 -6.56 -11.19
N TYR A 124 10.48 -5.79 -11.25
CA TYR A 124 10.06 -5.10 -12.47
C TYR A 124 10.42 -3.62 -12.49
N GLY A 125 10.51 -2.98 -11.32
CA GLY A 125 10.68 -1.53 -11.14
C GLY A 125 9.55 -0.88 -10.34
N GLY A 126 8.33 -1.41 -10.43
CA GLY A 126 7.15 -0.92 -9.74
C GLY A 126 5.86 -1.53 -10.27
N LEU A 127 4.73 -1.03 -9.78
CA LEU A 127 3.42 -1.53 -10.20
C LEU A 127 3.15 -1.29 -11.69
N LEU A 128 3.43 -0.08 -12.20
CA LEU A 128 3.22 0.23 -13.62
C LEU A 128 4.20 -0.55 -14.50
N ASP A 129 5.46 -0.65 -14.07
CA ASP A 129 6.50 -1.40 -14.76
C ASP A 129 6.11 -2.89 -14.90
N SER A 130 5.49 -3.49 -13.87
CA SER A 130 5.02 -4.87 -13.91
C SER A 130 3.99 -5.12 -15.01
N ARG A 131 3.27 -4.09 -15.45
CA ARG A 131 2.24 -4.15 -16.50
C ARG A 131 2.75 -3.89 -17.90
N THR A 132 3.94 -3.30 -18.04
CA THR A 132 4.44 -2.75 -19.31
C THR A 132 5.81 -3.26 -19.73
N HIS A 133 6.56 -3.95 -18.84
CA HIS A 133 7.94 -4.37 -19.10
C HIS A 133 8.10 -5.35 -20.26
N HIS A 134 9.33 -5.37 -20.79
CA HIS A 134 9.86 -6.35 -21.75
C HIS A 134 11.18 -6.94 -21.24
N ILE A 135 11.24 -7.19 -19.91
CA ILE A 135 12.45 -7.72 -19.26
C ILE A 135 12.58 -9.21 -19.61
N GLU A 136 13.78 -9.65 -19.94
CA GLU A 136 14.07 -11.05 -20.23
C GLU A 136 13.77 -11.95 -19.02
N PRO A 137 13.16 -13.13 -19.20
CA PRO A 137 12.78 -14.03 -18.13
C PRO A 137 13.95 -14.43 -17.22
N SER A 138 15.16 -14.55 -17.73
CA SER A 138 16.37 -14.85 -16.96
C SER A 138 16.74 -13.73 -15.98
N VAL A 139 16.49 -12.48 -16.34
CA VAL A 139 16.71 -11.31 -15.46
C VAL A 139 15.67 -11.28 -14.35
N LEU A 140 14.39 -11.53 -14.69
CA LEU A 140 13.31 -11.64 -13.70
C LEU A 140 13.61 -12.74 -12.67
N GLN A 141 14.03 -13.91 -13.15
CA GLN A 141 14.43 -15.02 -12.29
C GLN A 141 15.61 -14.65 -11.39
N SER A 142 16.66 -14.05 -11.93
CA SER A 142 17.84 -13.64 -11.16
C SER A 142 17.48 -12.65 -10.04
N ARG A 143 16.61 -11.67 -10.31
CA ARG A 143 16.14 -10.72 -9.29
C ARG A 143 15.29 -11.40 -8.21
N ALA A 144 14.41 -12.33 -8.59
CA ALA A 144 13.63 -13.12 -7.64
C ALA A 144 14.53 -14.00 -6.75
N GLU A 145 15.56 -14.63 -7.31
CA GLU A 145 16.54 -15.43 -6.57
C GLU A 145 17.37 -14.57 -5.60
N ARG A 146 17.75 -13.33 -5.97
CA ARG A 146 18.40 -12.38 -5.05
C ARG A 146 17.48 -12.05 -3.88
N LEU A 147 16.20 -11.78 -4.12
CA LEU A 147 15.22 -11.51 -3.07
C LEU A 147 15.06 -12.72 -2.13
N LEU A 148 14.97 -13.94 -2.67
CA LEU A 148 14.93 -15.18 -1.89
C LEU A 148 16.19 -15.40 -1.03
N SER A 149 17.32 -14.88 -1.44
CA SER A 149 18.60 -15.06 -0.75
C SER A 149 18.85 -14.10 0.43
N LEU A 150 17.97 -13.12 0.67
CA LEU A 150 18.17 -12.13 1.74
C LEU A 150 18.29 -12.73 3.14
N LYS A 151 17.57 -13.83 3.44
CA LYS A 151 17.53 -14.48 4.76
C LYS A 151 18.59 -15.56 4.98
N GLN A 152 19.66 -15.58 4.21
CA GLN A 152 20.65 -16.68 4.26
C GLN A 152 21.63 -16.64 5.46
N LYS A 153 21.57 -15.65 6.35
CA LYS A 153 22.53 -15.47 7.45
C LYS A 153 21.88 -15.65 8.82
N LYS A 154 22.62 -16.30 9.73
CA LYS A 154 22.32 -16.33 11.16
C LYS A 154 22.20 -14.86 11.66
N HIS A 155 21.06 -14.47 12.24
CA HIS A 155 20.68 -13.10 12.61
C HIS A 155 20.16 -12.22 11.45
N SER A 156 19.61 -12.81 10.39
CA SER A 156 18.86 -12.05 9.39
C SER A 156 17.55 -11.50 9.99
N PRO A 157 17.07 -10.32 9.53
CA PRO A 157 15.76 -9.82 9.92
C PRO A 157 14.64 -10.76 9.47
N ASP A 158 13.47 -10.62 10.05
CA ASP A 158 12.26 -11.23 9.50
C ASP A 158 11.93 -10.58 8.14
N ILE A 159 11.68 -11.39 7.12
CA ILE A 159 11.42 -10.93 5.74
C ILE A 159 9.95 -11.13 5.38
N TYR A 160 9.28 -10.03 5.03
CA TYR A 160 7.90 -9.98 4.58
C TYR A 160 7.86 -9.43 3.16
N VAL A 161 7.22 -10.16 2.26
CA VAL A 161 7.18 -9.78 0.83
C VAL A 161 5.74 -9.67 0.37
N PHE A 162 5.48 -8.70 -0.50
CA PHE A 162 4.24 -8.63 -1.24
C PHE A 162 4.49 -8.50 -2.74
N VAL A 163 3.57 -9.05 -3.51
CA VAL A 163 3.59 -9.03 -4.98
C VAL A 163 2.17 -8.85 -5.49
N THR A 164 1.99 -8.26 -6.66
CA THR A 164 0.67 -8.06 -7.26
C THR A 164 0.45 -8.95 -8.47
N ILE A 165 -0.78 -9.45 -8.61
CA ILE A 165 -1.27 -10.02 -9.85
C ILE A 165 -1.75 -8.85 -10.71
N MET A 166 -1.16 -8.72 -11.89
CA MET A 166 -1.42 -7.65 -12.84
C MET A 166 -2.91 -7.56 -13.18
N ARG A 167 -3.48 -6.37 -13.11
CA ARG A 167 -4.87 -6.10 -13.44
C ARG A 167 -5.21 -6.34 -14.92
N THR A 168 -6.50 -6.44 -15.21
CA THR A 168 -7.05 -6.46 -16.56
C THR A 168 -8.28 -5.55 -16.59
N PRO A 169 -8.12 -4.23 -16.70
CA PRO A 169 -9.24 -3.31 -16.63
C PRO A 169 -10.12 -3.38 -17.90
N LYS A 170 -11.39 -2.97 -17.75
CA LYS A 170 -12.34 -2.93 -18.88
C LYS A 170 -12.03 -1.85 -19.90
N ALA A 171 -11.32 -0.81 -19.47
CA ALA A 171 -10.92 0.31 -20.32
C ALA A 171 -9.49 0.71 -19.96
N SER A 172 -8.78 1.31 -20.92
CA SER A 172 -7.45 1.87 -20.68
C SER A 172 -7.52 3.04 -19.70
N THR A 173 -6.49 3.12 -18.86
CA THR A 173 -6.20 4.28 -18.03
C THR A 173 -4.78 4.77 -18.33
N ALA A 174 -4.45 4.86 -19.64
CA ALA A 174 -3.12 5.25 -20.10
C ALA A 174 -2.52 6.39 -19.25
N PRO A 175 -1.21 6.36 -18.95
CA PRO A 175 -0.19 5.41 -19.45
C PRO A 175 0.01 4.15 -18.59
N ALA A 176 -0.95 3.77 -17.76
CA ALA A 176 -0.83 2.67 -16.80
C ALA A 176 -0.86 1.27 -17.45
N GLU A 177 -1.24 1.17 -18.71
CA GLU A 177 -1.22 -0.03 -19.54
C GLU A 177 -0.45 0.23 -20.85
N PRO A 178 -0.04 -0.84 -21.57
CA PRO A 178 0.55 -0.71 -22.90
C PRO A 178 -0.37 0.07 -23.86
N VAL A 179 0.19 0.83 -24.80
CA VAL A 179 -0.55 1.71 -25.72
C VAL A 179 -1.67 0.97 -26.47
N TYR A 180 -1.45 -0.27 -26.89
CA TYR A 180 -2.48 -1.07 -27.59
C TYR A 180 -3.72 -1.34 -26.72
N TYR A 181 -3.62 -1.18 -25.42
CA TYR A 181 -4.73 -1.43 -24.49
C TYR A 181 -5.87 -0.44 -24.67
N GLU A 182 -5.60 0.76 -25.18
CA GLU A 182 -6.62 1.76 -25.51
C GLU A 182 -7.64 1.22 -26.52
N GLU A 183 -7.17 0.51 -27.52
CA GLU A 183 -8.01 -0.11 -28.56
C GLU A 183 -8.52 -1.50 -28.16
N TRP A 184 -7.66 -2.34 -27.57
CA TRP A 184 -7.92 -3.77 -27.38
C TRP A 184 -8.26 -4.16 -25.93
N GLY A 185 -8.12 -3.27 -24.96
CA GLY A 185 -8.27 -3.58 -23.53
C GLY A 185 -9.63 -4.18 -23.16
N GLY A 186 -10.73 -3.60 -23.67
CA GLY A 186 -12.07 -4.13 -23.43
C GLY A 186 -12.26 -5.54 -23.99
N ARG A 187 -11.66 -5.86 -25.16
CA ARG A 187 -11.69 -7.19 -25.76
C ARG A 187 -10.81 -8.18 -25.01
N LEU A 188 -9.61 -7.76 -24.56
CA LEU A 188 -8.73 -8.57 -23.71
C LEU A 188 -9.40 -8.89 -22.38
N PHE A 189 -10.03 -7.90 -21.73
CA PHE A 189 -10.82 -8.12 -20.53
C PHE A 189 -11.91 -9.18 -20.76
N ARG A 190 -12.72 -9.02 -21.82
CA ARG A 190 -13.82 -9.94 -22.12
C ARG A 190 -13.33 -11.34 -22.48
N GLN A 191 -12.24 -11.44 -23.24
CA GLN A 191 -11.59 -12.72 -23.56
C GLN A 191 -11.14 -13.42 -22.29
N GLY A 192 -10.40 -12.73 -21.39
CA GLY A 192 -9.95 -13.27 -20.10
C GLY A 192 -11.10 -13.74 -19.23
N ALA A 193 -12.20 -12.96 -19.16
CA ALA A 193 -13.39 -13.34 -18.40
C ALA A 193 -14.06 -14.61 -18.94
N LEU A 194 -14.10 -14.79 -20.27
CA LEU A 194 -14.65 -16.01 -20.89
C LEU A 194 -13.72 -17.21 -20.69
N LEU A 195 -12.40 -17.02 -20.73
CA LEU A 195 -11.43 -18.06 -20.46
C LEU A 195 -11.53 -18.53 -19.01
N ASP A 196 -11.61 -17.61 -18.05
CA ASP A 196 -11.79 -17.92 -16.64
C ASP A 196 -13.12 -18.66 -16.39
N LYS A 197 -14.23 -18.15 -16.96
CA LYS A 197 -15.51 -18.83 -16.89
C LYS A 197 -15.49 -20.24 -17.44
N ASN A 198 -14.80 -20.46 -18.58
CA ASN A 198 -14.73 -21.76 -19.22
C ASN A 198 -14.00 -22.83 -18.37
N GLU A 199 -13.11 -22.43 -17.48
CA GLU A 199 -12.49 -23.34 -16.50
C GLU A 199 -13.41 -23.67 -15.32
N LEU A 200 -14.28 -22.74 -14.93
CA LEU A 200 -15.19 -22.91 -13.80
C LEU A 200 -16.50 -23.62 -14.18
N GLN A 201 -16.98 -23.36 -15.39
CA GLN A 201 -18.25 -23.88 -15.89
C GLN A 201 -18.31 -23.83 -17.41
N ARG A 202 -19.19 -24.65 -17.98
CA ARG A 202 -19.37 -24.69 -19.44
C ARG A 202 -19.91 -23.35 -19.96
N LEU A 203 -19.30 -22.83 -21.04
CA LEU A 203 -19.82 -21.66 -21.76
C LEU A 203 -21.13 -21.99 -22.51
N SER A 204 -22.01 -21.03 -22.59
CA SER A 204 -23.17 -21.09 -23.49
C SER A 204 -22.70 -21.05 -24.95
N ARG A 205 -23.57 -21.46 -25.90
CA ARG A 205 -23.27 -21.37 -27.34
C ARG A 205 -22.91 -19.95 -27.78
N LYS A 206 -23.59 -18.94 -27.20
CA LYS A 206 -23.31 -17.52 -27.49
C LYS A 206 -21.92 -17.13 -27.02
N GLU A 207 -21.58 -17.46 -25.79
CA GLU A 207 -20.26 -17.17 -25.20
C GLU A 207 -19.12 -17.90 -25.91
N SER A 208 -19.34 -19.16 -26.33
CA SER A 208 -18.33 -19.90 -27.11
C SER A 208 -18.07 -19.24 -28.47
N LYS A 209 -19.12 -18.77 -29.16
CA LYS A 209 -18.96 -18.02 -30.41
C LYS A 209 -18.28 -16.68 -30.19
N GLU A 210 -18.62 -15.98 -29.11
CA GLU A 210 -17.99 -14.71 -28.73
C GLU A 210 -16.49 -14.92 -28.46
N LEU A 211 -16.10 -15.94 -27.70
CA LEU A 211 -14.69 -16.25 -27.44
C LEU A 211 -13.93 -16.57 -28.75
N GLN A 212 -14.55 -17.33 -29.67
CA GLN A 212 -13.95 -17.58 -30.98
C GLN A 212 -13.77 -16.29 -31.80
N ALA A 213 -14.76 -15.39 -31.79
CA ALA A 213 -14.64 -14.10 -32.46
C ALA A 213 -13.50 -13.27 -31.88
N LEU A 214 -13.42 -13.12 -30.54
CA LEU A 214 -12.35 -12.39 -29.87
C LEU A 214 -10.96 -12.96 -30.19
N ASN A 215 -10.82 -14.30 -30.28
CA ASN A 215 -9.57 -14.95 -30.67
C ASN A 215 -9.13 -14.64 -32.11
N HIS A 216 -10.08 -14.26 -32.98
CA HIS A 216 -9.79 -13.86 -34.38
C HIS A 216 -9.62 -12.35 -34.52
N GLU A 217 -10.34 -11.55 -33.77
CA GLU A 217 -10.32 -10.09 -33.86
C GLU A 217 -9.07 -9.48 -33.26
N ILE A 218 -8.63 -9.96 -32.07
CA ILE A 218 -7.48 -9.39 -31.38
C ILE A 218 -6.20 -9.76 -32.14
N PRO A 219 -5.35 -8.79 -32.51
CA PRO A 219 -4.11 -9.05 -33.24
C PRO A 219 -3.19 -10.02 -32.51
N ARG A 220 -2.53 -10.91 -33.25
CA ARG A 220 -1.64 -11.94 -32.68
C ARG A 220 -0.49 -11.36 -31.86
N ASN A 221 0.08 -10.24 -32.28
CA ASN A 221 1.14 -9.55 -31.56
C ASN A 221 0.63 -8.98 -30.23
N VAL A 222 -0.59 -8.46 -30.16
CA VAL A 222 -1.23 -8.00 -28.90
C VAL A 222 -1.45 -9.18 -27.95
N ILE A 223 -1.97 -10.30 -28.44
CA ILE A 223 -2.14 -11.55 -27.67
C ILE A 223 -0.78 -12.03 -27.16
N ALA A 224 0.24 -12.06 -28.01
CA ALA A 224 1.56 -12.56 -27.63
C ALA A 224 2.22 -11.69 -26.57
N ASP A 225 2.14 -10.37 -26.69
CA ASP A 225 2.67 -9.43 -25.70
C ASP A 225 1.91 -9.52 -24.38
N PHE A 226 0.58 -9.39 -24.41
CA PHE A 226 -0.25 -9.36 -23.21
C PHE A 226 -0.12 -10.64 -22.38
N TYR A 227 -0.33 -11.82 -22.99
CA TYR A 227 -0.22 -13.08 -22.27
C TYR A 227 1.22 -13.54 -22.04
N GLY A 228 2.16 -13.10 -22.89
CA GLY A 228 3.59 -13.34 -22.68
C GLY A 228 4.08 -12.74 -21.38
N ARG A 229 3.87 -11.44 -21.18
CA ARG A 229 4.22 -10.71 -19.96
C ARG A 229 3.55 -11.31 -18.73
N ARG A 230 2.24 -11.58 -18.79
CA ARG A 230 1.50 -12.21 -17.69
C ARG A 230 2.07 -13.56 -17.29
N ARG A 231 2.40 -14.40 -18.28
CA ARG A 231 3.03 -15.70 -18.04
C ARG A 231 4.37 -15.55 -17.31
N ASP A 232 5.17 -14.57 -17.68
CA ASP A 232 6.47 -14.35 -17.07
C ASP A 232 6.31 -13.79 -15.64
N ASN A 233 5.33 -12.91 -15.39
CA ASN A 233 4.96 -12.45 -14.05
C ASN A 233 4.44 -13.61 -13.17
N VAL A 234 3.58 -14.48 -13.70
CA VAL A 234 3.08 -15.66 -12.98
C VAL A 234 4.24 -16.57 -12.57
N ARG A 235 5.16 -16.90 -13.50
CA ARG A 235 6.35 -17.71 -13.20
C ARG A 235 7.24 -17.08 -12.13
N THR A 236 7.40 -15.77 -12.16
CA THR A 236 8.15 -15.04 -11.13
C THR A 236 7.44 -15.16 -9.77
N THR A 237 6.13 -15.00 -9.74
CA THR A 237 5.35 -15.18 -8.50
C THR A 237 5.42 -16.62 -7.98
N GLU A 238 5.40 -17.63 -8.86
CA GLU A 238 5.61 -19.04 -8.49
C GLU A 238 6.95 -19.26 -7.74
N LEU A 239 8.04 -18.63 -8.22
CA LEU A 239 9.32 -18.68 -7.51
C LEU A 239 9.21 -18.07 -6.10
N LEU A 240 8.50 -16.94 -5.95
CA LEU A 240 8.31 -16.30 -4.65
C LEU A 240 7.46 -17.14 -3.68
N LEU A 241 6.47 -17.90 -4.17
CA LEU A 241 5.69 -18.82 -3.33
C LEU A 241 6.58 -19.84 -2.62
N HIS A 242 7.63 -20.33 -3.28
CA HIS A 242 8.61 -21.24 -2.67
C HIS A 242 9.44 -20.57 -1.57
N GLY A 243 9.46 -19.26 -1.49
CA GLY A 243 10.16 -18.52 -0.44
C GLY A 243 9.66 -18.80 0.98
N ILE A 244 8.40 -19.21 1.13
CA ILE A 244 7.84 -19.63 2.42
C ILE A 244 8.31 -21.04 2.80
N GLU A 245 8.36 -21.96 1.84
CA GLU A 245 8.78 -23.34 2.07
C GLU A 245 10.29 -23.44 2.35
N SER A 246 11.08 -22.61 1.67
CA SER A 246 12.53 -22.51 1.86
C SER A 246 12.95 -21.66 3.08
N ASP A 247 11.98 -21.15 3.86
CA ASP A 247 12.20 -20.20 4.97
C ASP A 247 12.92 -18.90 4.55
N SER A 248 12.87 -18.54 3.28
CA SER A 248 13.40 -17.26 2.78
C SER A 248 12.52 -16.08 3.22
N PHE A 249 11.21 -16.32 3.35
CA PHE A 249 10.23 -15.31 3.80
C PHE A 249 9.47 -15.79 5.04
N ASN A 250 9.16 -14.84 5.92
CA ASN A 250 8.30 -15.06 7.08
C ASN A 250 6.82 -15.00 6.70
N TYR A 251 6.48 -14.18 5.69
CA TYR A 251 5.12 -14.01 5.19
C TYR A 251 5.12 -13.50 3.75
N LEU A 252 4.12 -13.90 2.96
CA LEU A 252 3.95 -13.45 1.58
C LEU A 252 2.50 -13.04 1.33
N LEU A 253 2.29 -11.81 0.84
CA LEU A 253 1.00 -11.35 0.34
C LEU A 253 1.00 -11.33 -1.19
N VAL A 254 -0.06 -11.87 -1.77
CA VAL A 254 -0.33 -11.79 -3.21
C VAL A 254 -1.62 -10.98 -3.39
N GLY A 255 -1.44 -9.70 -3.75
CA GLY A 255 -2.55 -8.78 -4.01
C GLY A 255 -3.11 -8.97 -5.41
N ARG A 256 -4.41 -8.84 -5.56
CA ARG A 256 -5.07 -8.78 -6.86
C ARG A 256 -5.38 -7.33 -7.19
N ASP A 257 -4.61 -6.77 -8.11
CA ASP A 257 -4.81 -5.41 -8.57
C ASP A 257 -6.03 -5.35 -9.51
N ASP A 258 -6.99 -4.46 -9.24
CA ASP A 258 -8.23 -4.24 -9.98
C ASP A 258 -8.77 -5.51 -10.67
N THR A 259 -9.45 -6.36 -9.93
CA THR A 259 -9.97 -7.64 -10.42
C THR A 259 -11.51 -7.63 -10.58
N SER A 260 -12.09 -8.75 -10.94
CA SER A 260 -13.53 -8.98 -10.98
C SER A 260 -13.81 -10.48 -10.86
N PRO A 261 -15.04 -10.90 -10.48
CA PRO A 261 -15.39 -12.32 -10.28
C PRO A 261 -15.09 -13.25 -11.47
N LEU A 262 -14.98 -12.68 -12.68
CA LEU A 262 -14.48 -13.36 -13.87
C LEU A 262 -13.50 -12.42 -14.58
N SER A 263 -12.22 -12.78 -14.55
CA SER A 263 -11.15 -12.01 -15.20
C SER A 263 -9.89 -12.85 -15.35
N GLN A 264 -8.95 -12.37 -16.16
CA GLN A 264 -7.65 -13.02 -16.27
C GLN A 264 -6.89 -12.97 -14.93
N ALA A 265 -6.99 -11.87 -14.17
CA ALA A 265 -6.38 -11.75 -12.84
C ALA A 265 -6.97 -12.78 -11.85
N HIS A 266 -8.30 -12.95 -11.83
CA HIS A 266 -8.97 -13.97 -11.02
C HIS A 266 -8.54 -15.40 -11.40
N LYS A 267 -8.45 -15.70 -12.71
CA LYS A 267 -7.96 -16.99 -13.20
C LYS A 267 -6.53 -17.29 -12.71
N GLU A 268 -5.62 -16.32 -12.82
CA GLU A 268 -4.23 -16.46 -12.36
C GLU A 268 -4.13 -16.59 -10.84
N ALA A 269 -4.95 -15.86 -10.09
CA ALA A 269 -5.02 -15.98 -8.63
C ALA A 269 -5.47 -17.38 -8.20
N ARG A 270 -6.50 -17.95 -8.86
CA ARG A 270 -6.96 -19.33 -8.61
C ARG A 270 -5.85 -20.35 -8.89
N TYR A 271 -5.15 -20.17 -10.02
CA TYR A 271 -4.02 -21.04 -10.37
C TYR A 271 -2.93 -20.99 -9.30
N MET A 272 -2.42 -19.80 -8.95
CA MET A 272 -1.36 -19.65 -7.95
C MET A 272 -1.80 -20.12 -6.55
N SER A 273 -3.05 -19.84 -6.16
CA SER A 273 -3.60 -20.33 -4.89
C SER A 273 -3.65 -21.87 -4.84
N SER A 274 -3.86 -22.53 -5.98
CA SER A 274 -3.85 -23.99 -6.04
C SER A 274 -2.46 -24.62 -5.83
N LEU A 275 -1.39 -23.86 -6.04
CA LEU A 275 -0.01 -24.29 -5.78
C LEU A 275 0.35 -24.26 -4.29
N VAL A 276 -0.37 -23.45 -3.49
CA VAL A 276 -0.10 -23.32 -2.06
C VAL A 276 -0.64 -24.53 -1.31
N ASN A 277 0.25 -25.28 -0.70
CA ASN A 277 -0.11 -26.44 0.10
C ASN A 277 -0.70 -26.04 1.47
N ASN A 278 -1.29 -26.98 2.19
CA ASN A 278 -1.91 -26.73 3.50
C ASN A 278 -0.93 -26.22 4.55
N PHE A 279 0.34 -26.54 4.46
CA PHE A 279 1.37 -26.09 5.41
C PHE A 279 1.73 -24.63 5.20
N SER A 280 1.93 -24.20 3.96
CA SER A 280 2.29 -22.81 3.62
C SER A 280 1.10 -21.85 3.74
N ASN A 281 -0.14 -22.37 3.70
CA ASN A 281 -1.36 -21.57 3.60
C ASN A 281 -1.57 -20.56 4.75
N THR A 282 -0.98 -20.75 5.91
CA THR A 282 -1.06 -19.78 7.01
C THR A 282 -0.16 -18.55 6.82
N LYS A 283 0.90 -18.66 6.02
CA LYS A 283 1.89 -17.61 5.78
C LYS A 283 1.79 -16.98 4.39
N ILE A 284 0.90 -17.48 3.53
CA ILE A 284 0.61 -16.93 2.21
C ILE A 284 -0.86 -16.54 2.17
N ARG A 285 -1.14 -15.30 1.74
CA ARG A 285 -2.52 -14.80 1.59
C ARG A 285 -2.72 -14.20 0.22
N PHE A 286 -3.94 -14.43 -0.31
CA PHE A 286 -4.43 -13.86 -1.56
C PHE A 286 -5.68 -13.05 -1.26
N PHE A 287 -5.69 -11.78 -1.64
CA PHE A 287 -6.89 -10.93 -1.53
C PHE A 287 -6.83 -9.75 -2.51
N SER A 288 -7.97 -9.07 -2.71
CA SER A 288 -8.07 -7.92 -3.61
C SER A 288 -7.41 -6.69 -3.03
N GLY A 289 -6.82 -5.87 -3.90
CA GLY A 289 -6.10 -4.65 -3.59
C GLY A 289 -4.59 -4.79 -3.83
N ALA A 290 -3.93 -3.67 -3.90
CA ALA A 290 -2.50 -3.55 -4.16
C ALA A 290 -1.83 -2.53 -3.23
N ASP A 291 -2.41 -1.34 -3.09
CA ASP A 291 -1.77 -0.19 -2.47
C ASP A 291 -1.61 -0.31 -0.94
N GLN A 292 -2.46 -1.09 -0.28
CA GLN A 292 -2.44 -1.34 1.16
C GLN A 292 -1.41 -2.38 1.60
N LEU A 293 -0.87 -3.20 0.69
CA LEU A 293 -0.09 -4.40 1.01
C LEU A 293 1.13 -4.10 1.89
N GLY A 294 1.82 -2.99 1.61
CA GLY A 294 2.99 -2.56 2.38
C GLY A 294 2.64 -2.26 3.85
N LEU A 295 1.60 -1.46 4.08
CA LEU A 295 1.16 -1.11 5.44
C LEU A 295 0.63 -2.33 6.19
N VAL A 296 -0.13 -3.20 5.52
CA VAL A 296 -0.62 -4.47 6.09
C VAL A 296 0.54 -5.34 6.58
N LEU A 297 1.62 -5.48 5.80
CA LEU A 297 2.77 -6.27 6.21
C LEU A 297 3.64 -5.61 7.28
N LEU A 298 3.76 -4.28 7.28
CA LEU A 298 4.44 -3.57 8.36
C LEU A 298 3.70 -3.78 9.69
N THR A 299 2.36 -3.70 9.68
CA THR A 299 1.52 -4.02 10.85
C THR A 299 1.64 -5.49 11.26
N GLN A 300 1.69 -6.43 10.29
CA GLN A 300 1.97 -7.84 10.56
C GLN A 300 3.32 -8.02 11.28
N ALA A 301 4.37 -7.39 10.76
CA ALA A 301 5.71 -7.44 11.35
C ALA A 301 5.71 -6.84 12.76
N ALA A 302 5.07 -5.68 12.96
CA ALA A 302 4.95 -5.03 14.26
C ALA A 302 4.25 -5.93 15.29
N ASN A 303 3.12 -6.53 14.92
CA ASN A 303 2.37 -7.45 15.79
C ASN A 303 3.20 -8.68 16.15
N ARG A 304 3.91 -9.26 15.17
CA ARG A 304 4.78 -10.43 15.41
C ARG A 304 5.95 -10.10 16.33
N LEU A 305 6.65 -8.99 16.11
CA LEU A 305 7.77 -8.54 16.92
C LEU A 305 7.38 -8.20 18.36
N THR A 306 6.14 -7.80 18.56
CA THR A 306 5.60 -7.46 19.89
C THR A 306 4.78 -8.58 20.52
N TYR A 307 4.72 -9.76 19.88
CA TYR A 307 3.90 -10.90 20.31
C TYR A 307 2.43 -10.55 20.51
N ASN A 308 1.91 -9.62 19.71
CA ASN A 308 0.53 -9.17 19.74
C ASN A 308 -0.32 -9.91 18.70
N THR A 309 -1.56 -10.26 19.06
CA THR A 309 -2.55 -10.84 18.13
C THR A 309 -3.88 -10.12 18.33
N PRO A 310 -4.09 -8.99 17.64
CA PRO A 310 -5.30 -8.20 17.80
C PRO A 310 -6.57 -9.01 17.52
N LEU A 311 -7.55 -8.97 18.44
CA LEU A 311 -8.86 -9.57 18.24
C LEU A 311 -9.81 -8.55 17.62
N VAL A 312 -10.29 -8.82 16.40
CA VAL A 312 -11.12 -7.90 15.62
C VAL A 312 -12.50 -8.50 15.39
N TYR A 313 -13.53 -7.83 15.89
CA TYR A 313 -14.92 -8.13 15.56
C TYR A 313 -15.38 -7.25 14.40
N THR A 314 -16.05 -7.84 13.41
CA THR A 314 -16.46 -7.12 12.19
C THR A 314 -17.98 -7.04 12.07
N GLU A 315 -18.49 -5.84 11.81
CA GLU A 315 -19.86 -5.59 11.42
C GLU A 315 -19.95 -4.86 10.08
N PHE A 316 -21.04 -5.05 9.37
CA PHE A 316 -21.26 -4.48 8.04
C PHE A 316 -22.45 -3.54 8.02
N GLY A 317 -22.51 -2.68 7.00
CA GLY A 317 -23.69 -1.90 6.64
C GLY A 317 -24.91 -2.78 6.42
N ALA A 318 -26.10 -2.17 6.50
CA ALA A 318 -27.37 -2.87 6.30
C ALA A 318 -27.55 -3.37 4.83
N GLY A 319 -28.53 -4.22 4.61
CA GLY A 319 -28.84 -4.77 3.29
C GLY A 319 -27.95 -5.95 2.91
N LYS A 320 -27.22 -5.86 1.80
CA LYS A 320 -26.29 -6.91 1.37
C LYS A 320 -25.11 -7.06 2.34
N GLY A 321 -24.70 -5.99 2.98
CA GLY A 321 -23.66 -6.01 4.00
C GLY A 321 -22.40 -6.74 3.54
N GLY A 322 -21.93 -7.68 4.34
CA GLY A 322 -20.73 -8.48 4.05
C GLY A 322 -20.80 -9.35 2.78
N ALA A 323 -21.99 -9.61 2.22
CA ALA A 323 -22.16 -10.33 0.95
C ALA A 323 -21.98 -9.42 -0.30
N THR A 324 -21.67 -8.14 -0.11
CA THR A 324 -21.33 -7.23 -1.22
C THR A 324 -20.04 -7.68 -1.86
N VAL A 325 -20.00 -7.76 -3.20
CA VAL A 325 -18.78 -7.86 -4.00
C VAL A 325 -18.53 -6.47 -4.58
N PRO A 326 -17.51 -5.73 -4.10
CA PRO A 326 -17.28 -4.36 -4.54
C PRO A 326 -16.84 -4.28 -6.00
N THR A 327 -17.01 -3.11 -6.61
CA THR A 327 -16.40 -2.82 -7.90
C THR A 327 -14.88 -2.93 -7.78
N TYR A 328 -14.22 -3.50 -8.79
CA TYR A 328 -12.76 -3.79 -8.85
C TYR A 328 -12.30 -4.96 -7.97
N GLU A 329 -13.22 -5.75 -7.40
CA GLU A 329 -12.89 -6.92 -6.59
C GLU A 329 -13.63 -8.19 -7.05
N ASP A 330 -13.15 -9.34 -6.63
CA ASP A 330 -13.66 -10.66 -6.99
C ASP A 330 -14.18 -11.46 -5.78
N ASP A 331 -13.92 -10.98 -4.57
CA ASP A 331 -14.39 -11.56 -3.32
C ASP A 331 -15.49 -10.72 -2.66
N THR A 332 -16.23 -11.32 -1.73
CA THR A 332 -17.11 -10.57 -0.86
C THR A 332 -16.32 -9.73 0.14
N VAL A 333 -16.89 -8.58 0.52
CA VAL A 333 -16.29 -7.71 1.54
C VAL A 333 -16.07 -8.44 2.87
N ALA A 334 -16.92 -9.42 3.23
CA ALA A 334 -16.73 -10.21 4.45
C ALA A 334 -15.50 -11.12 4.38
N GLU A 335 -15.26 -11.78 3.24
CA GLU A 335 -14.06 -12.61 3.07
C GLU A 335 -12.82 -11.72 2.97
N SER A 336 -12.90 -10.61 2.24
CA SER A 336 -11.80 -9.63 2.16
C SER A 336 -11.41 -9.11 3.55
N ALA A 337 -12.38 -8.68 4.38
CA ALA A 337 -12.13 -8.23 5.75
C ALA A 337 -11.45 -9.30 6.61
N LYS A 338 -11.92 -10.53 6.54
CA LYS A 338 -11.33 -11.68 7.26
C LYS A 338 -9.89 -11.94 6.82
N GLN A 339 -9.59 -11.90 5.52
CA GLN A 339 -8.23 -12.11 5.02
C GLN A 339 -7.29 -10.97 5.45
N HIS A 340 -7.76 -9.71 5.43
CA HIS A 340 -6.98 -8.57 5.92
C HIS A 340 -6.70 -8.67 7.43
N ILE A 341 -7.67 -9.11 8.25
CA ILE A 341 -7.44 -9.33 9.70
C ILE A 341 -6.32 -10.36 9.93
N PHE A 342 -6.32 -11.46 9.19
CA PHE A 342 -5.21 -12.41 9.29
C PHE A 342 -3.89 -11.83 8.77
N ALA A 343 -3.94 -11.05 7.69
CA ALA A 343 -2.76 -10.49 7.07
C ALA A 343 -2.05 -9.43 7.93
N VAL A 344 -2.76 -8.69 8.76
CA VAL A 344 -2.16 -7.79 9.77
C VAL A 344 -1.69 -8.51 11.04
N GLY A 345 -1.78 -9.84 11.13
CA GLY A 345 -1.42 -10.61 12.33
C GLY A 345 -2.53 -10.70 13.38
N GLY A 346 -3.73 -10.26 13.07
CA GLY A 346 -4.88 -10.34 13.94
C GLY A 346 -5.67 -11.64 13.81
N PHE A 347 -6.71 -11.76 14.61
CA PHE A 347 -7.64 -12.88 14.56
C PHE A 347 -9.11 -12.40 14.59
N PRO A 348 -9.97 -12.92 13.67
CA PRO A 348 -11.39 -12.57 13.65
C PRO A 348 -12.12 -13.07 14.89
N SER A 349 -12.66 -12.16 15.70
CA SER A 349 -13.50 -12.52 16.86
C SER A 349 -14.96 -12.68 16.45
N LYS A 350 -15.64 -13.65 17.07
CA LYS A 350 -17.10 -13.81 16.98
C LYS A 350 -17.84 -13.10 18.10
N ASN A 351 -17.13 -12.71 19.16
CA ASN A 351 -17.69 -12.04 20.33
C ASN A 351 -17.16 -10.60 20.42
N PRO A 352 -18.03 -9.58 20.26
CA PRO A 352 -17.60 -8.18 20.35
C PRO A 352 -17.11 -7.79 21.74
N ASP A 353 -17.58 -8.46 22.80
CA ASP A 353 -17.17 -8.11 24.16
C ASP A 353 -15.69 -8.43 24.42
N THR A 354 -15.19 -9.51 23.81
CA THR A 354 -13.78 -9.93 23.93
C THR A 354 -12.89 -9.32 22.85
N ALA A 355 -13.47 -8.71 21.82
CA ALA A 355 -12.70 -8.04 20.77
C ALA A 355 -12.06 -6.75 21.29
N GLU A 356 -10.81 -6.52 20.91
CA GLU A 356 -10.11 -5.26 21.19
C GLU A 356 -10.53 -4.16 20.22
N TYR A 357 -10.79 -4.55 18.98
CA TYR A 357 -11.15 -3.67 17.87
C TYR A 357 -12.49 -4.05 17.29
N ILE A 358 -13.28 -3.04 16.95
CA ILE A 358 -14.53 -3.19 16.20
C ILE A 358 -14.30 -2.60 14.81
N LEU A 359 -14.27 -3.46 13.80
CA LEU A 359 -14.19 -3.07 12.38
C LEU A 359 -15.61 -2.91 11.85
N LEU A 360 -16.00 -1.68 11.56
CA LEU A 360 -17.29 -1.34 10.94
C LEU A 360 -17.05 -1.05 9.46
N VAL A 361 -17.63 -1.88 8.59
CA VAL A 361 -17.50 -1.74 7.14
C VAL A 361 -18.78 -1.14 6.57
N ASN A 362 -18.73 0.12 6.12
CA ASN A 362 -19.83 0.77 5.43
C ASN A 362 -19.94 0.18 4.01
N THR A 363 -21.09 -0.40 3.71
CA THR A 363 -21.37 -1.05 2.42
C THR A 363 -22.66 -0.53 1.82
N PRO A 364 -22.79 -0.46 0.47
CA PRO A 364 -24.04 -0.01 -0.15
C PRO A 364 -25.17 -1.00 0.14
N TYR A 365 -26.36 -0.49 0.49
CA TYR A 365 -27.52 -1.30 0.89
C TYR A 365 -27.88 -2.40 -0.13
N ASN A 366 -27.83 -2.07 -1.41
CA ASN A 366 -28.17 -2.99 -2.51
C ASN A 366 -26.99 -3.86 -2.97
N GLY A 367 -25.80 -3.70 -2.37
CA GLY A 367 -24.56 -4.40 -2.73
C GLY A 367 -23.95 -3.95 -4.06
N LYS A 368 -24.33 -2.77 -4.58
CA LYS A 368 -23.78 -2.21 -5.81
C LYS A 368 -22.95 -0.97 -5.48
N THR A 369 -21.65 -1.11 -5.51
CA THR A 369 -20.70 -0.01 -5.35
C THR A 369 -20.73 0.90 -6.58
N LEU A 370 -20.96 2.19 -6.39
CA LEU A 370 -20.84 3.25 -7.39
C LEU A 370 -19.53 4.01 -7.19
N GLU A 371 -19.16 4.86 -8.16
CA GLU A 371 -18.05 5.78 -8.01
C GLU A 371 -18.40 6.88 -6.99
N ALA A 372 -17.43 7.31 -6.18
CA ALA A 372 -17.67 8.36 -5.19
C ALA A 372 -18.05 9.71 -5.82
N SER A 373 -17.67 9.94 -7.08
CA SER A 373 -18.08 11.11 -7.88
C SER A 373 -19.48 11.02 -8.48
N ASP A 374 -20.22 9.89 -8.29
CA ASP A 374 -21.61 9.74 -8.77
C ASP A 374 -22.51 10.72 -8.01
N VAL A 375 -23.47 11.32 -8.74
CA VAL A 375 -24.45 12.27 -8.16
C VAL A 375 -25.30 11.67 -7.02
N LYS A 376 -25.36 10.35 -6.92
CA LYS A 376 -26.05 9.64 -5.84
C LYS A 376 -25.24 9.64 -4.53
N ASN A 377 -23.98 9.96 -4.56
CA ASN A 377 -23.17 10.19 -3.36
C ASN A 377 -23.52 11.54 -2.74
N SER A 378 -24.73 11.64 -2.23
CA SER A 378 -25.27 12.87 -1.64
C SER A 378 -24.75 13.06 -0.21
N GLY A 379 -24.65 14.33 0.22
CA GLY A 379 -24.28 14.63 1.61
C GLY A 379 -25.43 14.53 2.61
N VAL A 380 -26.56 13.91 2.22
CA VAL A 380 -27.77 13.82 3.06
C VAL A 380 -27.88 12.41 3.63
N ALA A 381 -27.74 12.28 4.96
CA ALA A 381 -27.87 11.00 5.64
C ALA A 381 -29.28 10.43 5.52
N ASP A 382 -29.39 9.22 5.01
CA ASP A 382 -30.63 8.43 5.01
C ASP A 382 -30.76 7.60 6.31
N LYS A 383 -31.76 6.73 6.38
CA LYS A 383 -31.98 5.85 7.54
C LYS A 383 -30.81 4.85 7.74
N ASN A 384 -30.19 4.38 6.67
CA ASN A 384 -29.10 3.39 6.74
C ASN A 384 -27.80 4.05 7.19
N THR A 385 -27.50 5.26 6.67
CA THR A 385 -26.37 6.08 7.12
C THR A 385 -26.47 6.38 8.61
N ARG A 386 -27.65 6.83 9.07
CA ARG A 386 -27.87 7.10 10.50
C ARG A 386 -27.71 5.85 11.36
N ALA A 387 -28.30 4.72 10.94
CA ALA A 387 -28.18 3.45 11.66
C ALA A 387 -26.73 2.94 11.71
N PHE A 388 -25.94 3.18 10.66
CA PHE A 388 -24.51 2.85 10.69
C PHE A 388 -23.75 3.78 11.66
N ALA A 389 -24.02 5.08 11.63
CA ALA A 389 -23.43 6.02 12.58
C ALA A 389 -23.87 5.76 14.03
N ASP A 390 -25.09 5.24 14.27
CA ASP A 390 -25.55 4.78 15.59
C ASP A 390 -24.68 3.60 16.10
N LYS A 391 -24.33 2.66 15.23
CA LYS A 391 -23.41 1.57 15.59
C LYS A 391 -22.01 2.10 15.94
N VAL A 392 -21.47 3.04 15.14
CA VAL A 392 -20.18 3.69 15.43
C VAL A 392 -20.22 4.30 16.83
N GLN A 393 -21.20 5.15 17.10
CA GLN A 393 -21.36 5.83 18.37
C GLN A 393 -21.52 4.84 19.54
N THR A 394 -22.37 3.81 19.37
CA THR A 394 -22.59 2.78 20.40
C THR A 394 -21.30 2.07 20.83
N TRP A 395 -20.44 1.73 19.86
CA TRP A 395 -19.19 1.05 20.19
C TRP A 395 -18.16 2.00 20.81
N LEU A 396 -18.13 3.26 20.40
CA LEU A 396 -17.30 4.29 21.05
C LEU A 396 -17.73 4.53 22.50
N GLU A 397 -19.03 4.64 22.76
CA GLU A 397 -19.60 4.79 24.12
C GLU A 397 -19.28 3.58 25.02
N LYS A 398 -19.12 2.38 24.46
CA LYS A 398 -18.63 1.18 25.16
C LYS A 398 -17.11 1.15 25.36
N GLY A 399 -16.40 2.19 24.96
CA GLY A 399 -14.93 2.30 25.09
C GLY A 399 -14.15 1.39 24.15
N LYS A 400 -14.76 0.92 23.05
CA LYS A 400 -14.08 0.09 22.04
C LYS A 400 -13.28 0.94 21.05
N LYS A 401 -12.18 0.39 20.55
CA LYS A 401 -11.42 0.98 19.45
C LYS A 401 -12.16 0.71 18.14
N VAL A 402 -12.81 1.74 17.60
CA VAL A 402 -13.65 1.62 16.41
C VAL A 402 -12.86 2.02 15.17
N ILE A 403 -12.83 1.11 14.20
CA ILE A 403 -12.22 1.28 12.87
C ILE A 403 -13.35 1.34 11.85
N VAL A 404 -13.39 2.38 11.04
CA VAL A 404 -14.37 2.53 9.95
C VAL A 404 -13.68 2.34 8.61
N SER A 405 -14.11 1.30 7.88
CA SER A 405 -13.79 1.09 6.46
C SER A 405 -14.98 1.52 5.62
N ASP A 406 -14.86 2.65 4.94
CA ASP A 406 -15.93 3.22 4.12
C ASP A 406 -15.83 2.69 2.68
N SER A 407 -16.49 1.55 2.45
CA SER A 407 -16.52 0.80 1.18
C SER A 407 -17.85 0.96 0.43
N ALA A 408 -18.65 1.98 0.78
CA ALA A 408 -19.95 2.21 0.13
C ALA A 408 -19.79 2.68 -1.32
N TYR A 409 -18.71 3.39 -1.62
CA TYR A 409 -18.34 3.87 -2.94
C TYR A 409 -16.92 3.43 -3.29
N GLY A 410 -16.61 3.37 -4.59
CA GLY A 410 -15.25 3.24 -5.08
C GLY A 410 -14.62 4.62 -5.33
N ASN A 411 -13.31 4.70 -5.20
CA ASN A 411 -12.53 5.91 -5.45
C ASN A 411 -12.94 7.13 -4.62
N GLY A 412 -13.33 6.91 -3.35
CA GLY A 412 -13.63 7.99 -2.40
C GLY A 412 -14.72 7.61 -1.39
N ALA A 413 -14.89 8.45 -0.39
CA ALA A 413 -15.76 8.24 0.77
C ALA A 413 -17.26 8.48 0.48
N ASP A 414 -18.11 7.95 1.38
CA ASP A 414 -19.53 8.27 1.46
C ASP A 414 -19.75 9.65 2.10
N ASN A 415 -20.20 10.61 1.29
CA ASN A 415 -20.44 11.98 1.71
C ASN A 415 -21.42 12.08 2.90
N ALA A 416 -22.44 11.25 2.92
CA ALA A 416 -23.44 11.27 3.97
C ALA A 416 -22.88 10.73 5.30
N LEU A 417 -22.08 9.68 5.25
CA LEU A 417 -21.44 9.10 6.44
C LEU A 417 -20.46 10.07 7.08
N VAL A 418 -19.52 10.62 6.30
CA VAL A 418 -18.52 11.55 6.83
C VAL A 418 -19.21 12.75 7.50
N LYS A 419 -20.17 13.40 6.82
CA LYS A 419 -20.90 14.52 7.40
C LYS A 419 -21.66 14.14 8.68
N GLU A 420 -22.23 12.93 8.74
CA GLU A 420 -22.94 12.46 9.92
C GLU A 420 -22.01 12.19 11.11
N LEU A 421 -20.80 11.62 10.86
CA LEU A 421 -19.79 11.42 11.91
C LEU A 421 -19.31 12.77 12.50
N PHE A 422 -19.06 13.76 11.65
CA PHE A 422 -18.70 15.12 12.11
C PHE A 422 -19.86 15.81 12.83
N ARG A 423 -21.10 15.71 12.31
CA ARG A 423 -22.29 16.28 12.96
C ARG A 423 -22.50 15.74 14.37
N ARG A 424 -22.15 14.46 14.62
CA ARG A 424 -22.21 13.82 15.94
C ARG A 424 -21.00 14.14 16.82
N GLY A 425 -19.95 14.75 16.29
CA GLY A 425 -18.72 15.04 17.02
C GLY A 425 -17.83 13.82 17.28
N ILE A 426 -18.07 12.69 16.59
CA ILE A 426 -17.37 11.40 16.82
C ILE A 426 -16.32 11.06 15.75
N ALA A 427 -16.14 11.93 14.76
CA ALA A 427 -15.22 11.66 13.63
C ALA A 427 -13.75 11.49 14.09
N TYR A 428 -13.32 12.21 15.11
CA TYR A 428 -11.97 12.14 15.65
C TYR A 428 -11.81 11.18 16.85
N ASP A 429 -12.90 10.53 17.28
CA ASP A 429 -12.86 9.49 18.32
C ASP A 429 -12.57 8.09 17.76
N LEU A 430 -12.56 7.96 16.43
CA LEU A 430 -12.25 6.72 15.75
C LEU A 430 -10.78 6.32 15.95
N ALA A 431 -10.52 5.03 16.06
CA ALA A 431 -9.16 4.49 16.00
C ALA A 431 -8.55 4.65 14.58
N ALA A 432 -9.39 4.52 13.56
CA ALA A 432 -9.04 4.82 12.17
C ALA A 432 -10.28 4.99 11.29
N TYR A 433 -10.10 5.68 10.18
CA TYR A 433 -11.04 5.83 9.08
C TYR A 433 -10.31 5.64 7.75
N GLY A 434 -10.95 5.04 6.77
CA GLY A 434 -10.48 4.97 5.40
C GLY A 434 -11.64 4.90 4.41
N GLY A 435 -11.47 5.51 3.23
CA GLY A 435 -12.45 5.56 2.14
C GLY A 435 -11.77 5.77 0.78
N TRP A 436 -10.54 5.28 0.63
CA TRP A 436 -9.73 5.55 -0.55
C TRP A 436 -9.68 4.35 -1.51
N ASN A 437 -9.91 4.63 -2.81
CA ASN A 437 -9.76 3.70 -3.93
C ASN A 437 -10.72 2.49 -3.85
N THR A 438 -10.21 1.25 -3.84
CA THR A 438 -11.01 0.02 -3.76
C THR A 438 -11.34 -0.37 -2.31
N SER A 439 -12.32 -1.25 -2.11
CA SER A 439 -12.68 -1.73 -0.77
C SER A 439 -11.50 -2.41 -0.06
N GLY A 440 -10.70 -3.22 -0.77
CA GLY A 440 -9.52 -3.88 -0.21
C GLY A 440 -8.47 -2.88 0.25
N ASN A 441 -8.17 -1.86 -0.57
CA ASN A 441 -7.25 -0.78 -0.19
C ASN A 441 -7.76 -0.06 1.07
N THR A 442 -9.04 0.31 1.11
CA THR A 442 -9.70 0.94 2.26
C THR A 442 -9.62 0.07 3.52
N LEU A 443 -9.96 -1.22 3.41
CA LEU A 443 -9.89 -2.17 4.52
C LEU A 443 -8.49 -2.30 5.10
N GLY A 444 -7.50 -2.51 4.24
CA GLY A 444 -6.12 -2.70 4.69
C GLY A 444 -5.55 -1.48 5.37
N PHE A 445 -5.79 -0.28 4.82
CA PHE A 445 -5.36 0.98 5.42
C PHE A 445 -6.03 1.25 6.76
N ALA A 446 -7.38 1.24 6.80
CA ALA A 446 -8.12 1.53 8.02
C ALA A 446 -7.80 0.53 9.14
N LEU A 447 -7.73 -0.76 8.80
CA LEU A 447 -7.43 -1.81 9.78
C LEU A 447 -6.01 -1.65 10.35
N SER A 448 -5.02 -1.42 9.50
CA SER A 448 -3.62 -1.25 9.94
C SER A 448 -3.45 -0.01 10.80
N GLN A 449 -3.97 1.15 10.37
CA GLN A 449 -3.93 2.38 11.17
C GLN A 449 -4.64 2.21 12.51
N GLY A 450 -5.78 1.52 12.53
CA GLY A 450 -6.54 1.29 13.76
C GLY A 450 -5.83 0.37 14.74
N ILE A 451 -5.14 -0.67 14.26
CA ILE A 451 -4.35 -1.58 15.11
C ILE A 451 -3.14 -0.87 15.69
N GLU A 452 -2.50 0.01 14.94
CA GLU A 452 -1.36 0.80 15.43
C GLU A 452 -1.79 2.00 16.31
N SER A 453 -3.07 2.39 16.31
CA SER A 453 -3.57 3.58 17.03
C SER A 453 -3.27 3.65 18.53
N PRO A 454 -3.18 2.53 19.29
CA PRO A 454 -2.81 2.59 20.70
C PRO A 454 -1.41 3.10 20.98
N TYR A 455 -0.56 3.14 19.97
CA TYR A 455 0.83 3.57 20.08
C TYR A 455 1.06 4.99 19.57
N TYR A 456 0.02 5.68 19.08
CA TYR A 456 0.16 7.04 18.59
C TYR A 456 0.32 8.02 19.73
N GLU A 457 1.31 8.90 19.64
CA GLU A 457 1.59 9.92 20.63
C GLU A 457 1.14 11.33 20.16
N GLY A 458 0.82 12.19 21.09
CA GLY A 458 0.47 13.58 20.84
C GLY A 458 -0.75 13.74 19.93
N ASN A 459 -0.60 14.47 18.82
CA ASN A 459 -1.66 14.72 17.85
C ASN A 459 -1.69 13.72 16.68
N ALA A 460 -0.83 12.70 16.69
CA ALA A 460 -0.65 11.83 15.53
C ALA A 460 -1.96 11.14 15.08
N ALA A 461 -2.77 10.64 16.03
CA ALA A 461 -4.07 10.06 15.71
C ALA A 461 -4.99 11.03 14.95
N LYS A 462 -5.08 12.27 15.45
CA LYS A 462 -5.89 13.31 14.81
C LYS A 462 -5.34 13.72 13.45
N ASP A 463 -4.02 13.84 13.31
CA ASP A 463 -3.37 14.22 12.06
C ASP A 463 -3.58 13.14 10.99
N LEU A 464 -3.43 11.85 11.33
CA LEU A 464 -3.68 10.74 10.41
C LEU A 464 -5.16 10.68 9.97
N LEU A 465 -6.12 10.84 10.88
CA LEU A 465 -7.54 10.92 10.54
C LEU A 465 -7.84 12.15 9.66
N THR A 466 -7.22 13.29 9.95
CA THR A 466 -7.38 14.51 9.16
C THR A 466 -6.93 14.29 7.72
N VAL A 467 -5.77 13.66 7.50
CA VAL A 467 -5.29 13.34 6.15
C VAL A 467 -6.28 12.43 5.42
N ARG A 468 -6.88 11.44 6.09
CA ARG A 468 -7.91 10.59 5.46
C ARG A 468 -9.17 11.36 5.10
N TYR A 469 -9.66 12.25 5.96
CA TYR A 469 -10.83 13.08 5.63
C TYR A 469 -10.54 14.10 4.53
N LEU A 470 -9.33 14.68 4.47
CA LEU A 470 -8.96 15.62 3.41
C LEU A 470 -8.74 14.92 2.08
N ASP A 471 -8.08 13.73 2.06
CA ASP A 471 -7.87 12.96 0.83
C ASP A 471 -9.12 12.18 0.43
N ASP A 472 -9.56 11.20 1.23
CA ASP A 472 -10.57 10.21 0.83
C ASP A 472 -11.95 10.84 0.62
N TRP A 473 -12.27 11.85 1.43
CA TRP A 473 -13.57 12.52 1.36
C TRP A 473 -13.53 13.85 0.64
N ALA A 474 -12.79 14.83 1.16
CA ALA A 474 -12.86 16.20 0.61
C ALA A 474 -12.31 16.25 -0.83
N TYR A 475 -11.22 15.53 -1.09
CA TYR A 475 -10.63 15.46 -2.43
C TYR A 475 -11.29 14.41 -3.31
N GLN A 476 -11.16 13.11 -2.98
CA GLN A 476 -11.53 12.03 -3.89
C GLN A 476 -13.02 12.02 -4.23
N ALA A 477 -13.89 12.17 -3.23
CA ALA A 477 -15.32 12.15 -3.44
C ALA A 477 -15.90 13.47 -4.00
N ASN A 478 -15.17 14.60 -3.86
CA ASN A 478 -15.73 15.90 -4.18
C ASN A 478 -14.79 16.76 -5.05
N ALA A 479 -13.70 17.31 -4.49
CA ALA A 479 -12.89 18.34 -5.14
C ALA A 479 -12.23 17.84 -6.45
N ARG A 480 -11.86 16.56 -6.55
CA ARG A 480 -11.22 16.00 -7.74
C ARG A 480 -12.04 16.22 -9.00
N MET A 481 -13.32 15.85 -8.99
CA MET A 481 -14.19 16.04 -10.16
C MET A 481 -14.63 17.47 -10.37
N ASP A 482 -14.71 18.28 -9.31
CA ASP A 482 -14.96 19.72 -9.40
C ASP A 482 -13.83 20.42 -10.18
N VAL A 483 -12.57 20.12 -9.79
CA VAL A 483 -11.37 20.67 -10.47
C VAL A 483 -11.24 20.15 -11.90
N TYR A 484 -11.54 18.87 -12.16
CA TYR A 484 -11.58 18.37 -13.54
C TYR A 484 -12.52 19.17 -14.43
N LYS A 485 -13.76 19.40 -13.98
CA LYS A 485 -14.80 20.09 -14.76
C LYS A 485 -14.55 21.58 -14.93
N ASN A 486 -14.01 22.22 -13.89
CA ASN A 486 -13.94 23.69 -13.85
C ASN A 486 -12.54 24.23 -14.21
N VAL A 487 -11.48 23.42 -14.15
CA VAL A 487 -10.11 23.85 -14.40
C VAL A 487 -9.42 23.00 -15.46
N ILE A 488 -9.38 21.66 -15.30
CA ILE A 488 -8.56 20.81 -16.17
C ILE A 488 -9.13 20.78 -17.59
N TRP A 489 -10.40 20.39 -17.75
CA TRP A 489 -11.01 20.27 -19.08
C TRP A 489 -11.19 21.59 -19.82
N PRO A 490 -11.65 22.69 -19.19
CA PRO A 490 -11.78 23.97 -19.88
C PRO A 490 -10.45 24.54 -20.39
N ASN A 491 -9.34 24.19 -19.72
CA ASN A 491 -8.00 24.64 -20.13
C ASN A 491 -7.25 23.60 -20.98
N TYR A 492 -7.93 22.54 -21.45
CA TYR A 492 -7.34 21.48 -22.28
C TYR A 492 -6.08 20.85 -21.66
N MET A 493 -6.03 20.77 -20.33
CA MET A 493 -4.91 20.15 -19.64
C MET A 493 -4.96 18.63 -19.84
N PRO A 494 -3.81 17.95 -19.96
CA PRO A 494 -3.77 16.49 -20.10
C PRO A 494 -4.26 15.80 -18.83
N ASN A 495 -4.59 14.52 -18.92
CA ASN A 495 -4.98 13.72 -17.74
C ASN A 495 -3.78 13.41 -16.81
N SER A 496 -2.56 13.50 -17.32
CA SER A 496 -1.30 13.23 -16.61
C SER A 496 -0.13 13.94 -17.29
N GLY A 497 1.04 13.98 -16.63
CA GLY A 497 2.23 14.64 -17.17
C GLY A 497 2.10 16.16 -17.16
N TYR A 498 1.62 16.72 -16.05
CA TYR A 498 1.47 18.18 -15.90
C TYR A 498 2.82 18.88 -15.91
N THR A 499 2.92 19.96 -16.71
CA THR A 499 4.03 20.89 -16.60
C THR A 499 4.05 21.52 -15.19
N PRO A 500 5.17 22.08 -14.73
CA PRO A 500 5.24 22.77 -13.44
C PRO A 500 4.17 23.84 -13.26
N GLU A 501 3.84 24.59 -14.32
CA GLU A 501 2.79 25.62 -14.28
C GLU A 501 1.40 25.01 -14.20
N GLN A 502 1.10 23.98 -14.99
CA GLN A 502 -0.18 23.26 -14.92
C GLN A 502 -0.39 22.62 -13.55
N LYS A 503 0.67 22.05 -12.98
CA LYS A 503 0.65 21.48 -11.63
C LYS A 503 0.32 22.54 -10.58
N ARG A 504 0.97 23.71 -10.64
CA ARG A 504 0.69 24.84 -9.74
C ARG A 504 -0.76 25.32 -9.83
N ILE A 505 -1.30 25.43 -11.06
CA ILE A 505 -2.70 25.82 -11.29
C ILE A 505 -3.66 24.76 -10.69
N ALA A 506 -3.40 23.48 -10.95
CA ALA A 506 -4.22 22.38 -10.42
C ALA A 506 -4.18 22.31 -8.88
N GLU A 507 -2.99 22.41 -8.27
CA GLU A 507 -2.81 22.38 -6.81
C GLU A 507 -3.52 23.56 -6.12
N ALA A 508 -3.46 24.77 -6.70
CA ALA A 508 -4.19 25.91 -6.17
C ALA A 508 -5.71 25.73 -6.23
N ALA A 509 -6.24 25.23 -7.35
CA ALA A 509 -7.65 24.94 -7.52
C ALA A 509 -8.13 23.80 -6.59
N ILE A 510 -7.29 22.79 -6.37
CA ILE A 510 -7.54 21.71 -5.42
C ILE A 510 -7.68 22.27 -4.00
N LYS A 511 -6.75 23.12 -3.56
CA LYS A 511 -6.81 23.74 -2.23
C LYS A 511 -8.10 24.53 -2.04
N GLU A 512 -8.47 25.35 -3.01
CA GLU A 512 -9.72 26.13 -2.97
C GLU A 512 -10.96 25.21 -2.88
N SER A 513 -11.03 24.18 -3.73
CA SER A 513 -12.18 23.27 -3.76
C SER A 513 -12.25 22.42 -2.49
N ILE A 514 -11.13 21.89 -1.97
CA ILE A 514 -11.08 21.16 -0.69
C ILE A 514 -11.54 22.08 0.46
N THR A 515 -11.03 23.30 0.55
CA THR A 515 -11.43 24.25 1.60
C THR A 515 -12.94 24.49 1.55
N LYS A 516 -13.50 24.76 0.38
CA LYS A 516 -14.94 24.95 0.19
C LYS A 516 -15.78 23.75 0.65
N VAL A 517 -15.30 22.52 0.42
CA VAL A 517 -15.99 21.27 0.81
C VAL A 517 -15.85 20.99 2.30
N SER A 518 -14.64 21.17 2.85
CA SER A 518 -14.31 20.75 4.20
C SER A 518 -14.67 21.78 5.28
N GLU A 519 -14.55 23.07 5.03
CA GLU A 519 -14.76 24.12 6.05
C GLU A 519 -16.14 24.05 6.73
N PRO A 520 -17.27 23.82 6.03
CA PRO A 520 -18.57 23.70 6.68
C PRO A 520 -18.72 22.47 7.62
N VAL A 521 -17.82 21.50 7.53
CA VAL A 521 -17.90 20.22 8.24
C VAL A 521 -16.77 20.08 9.27
N MET A 522 -15.54 20.42 8.89
CA MET A 522 -14.33 20.26 9.69
C MET A 522 -13.79 21.58 10.26
N GLY A 523 -14.41 22.71 9.94
CA GLY A 523 -13.84 24.04 10.22
C GLY A 523 -12.61 24.32 9.33
N LYS A 524 -11.74 25.22 9.75
CA LYS A 524 -10.59 25.69 8.96
C LYS A 524 -9.39 24.74 8.94
N VAL A 525 -9.61 23.45 9.09
CA VAL A 525 -8.53 22.45 9.14
C VAL A 525 -7.73 22.42 7.83
N ALA A 526 -8.39 22.59 6.68
CA ALA A 526 -7.71 22.60 5.37
C ALA A 526 -6.70 23.77 5.21
N ASP A 527 -6.87 24.86 5.98
CA ASP A 527 -5.92 25.98 5.95
C ASP A 527 -4.54 25.61 6.50
N GLU A 528 -4.44 24.53 7.28
CA GLU A 528 -3.18 24.03 7.83
C GLU A 528 -2.40 23.13 6.86
N TYR A 529 -2.95 22.87 5.67
CA TYR A 529 -2.37 21.93 4.70
C TYR A 529 -2.16 22.57 3.33
N ASP A 530 -1.05 22.22 2.68
CA ASP A 530 -0.91 22.30 1.23
C ASP A 530 -1.33 21.00 0.58
N PHE A 531 -1.74 21.06 -0.70
CA PHE A 531 -2.16 19.90 -1.46
C PHE A 531 -1.27 19.75 -2.69
N LYS A 532 -0.51 18.66 -2.76
CA LYS A 532 0.45 18.39 -3.83
C LYS A 532 -0.03 17.29 -4.74
N LEU A 533 0.39 17.33 -6.00
CA LEU A 533 0.19 16.28 -7.00
C LEU A 533 1.53 15.60 -7.31
N PRO A 534 2.02 14.67 -6.48
CA PRO A 534 3.36 14.12 -6.63
C PRO A 534 3.56 13.38 -7.96
N TRP A 535 2.51 12.80 -8.52
CA TRP A 535 2.53 12.09 -9.80
C TRP A 535 2.09 12.95 -11.01
N GLY A 536 1.95 14.27 -10.85
CA GLY A 536 1.57 15.15 -11.96
C GLY A 536 0.25 14.76 -12.64
N ARG A 537 -0.69 14.22 -11.88
CA ARG A 537 -2.04 13.84 -12.31
C ARG A 537 -3.05 13.99 -11.17
N MET A 538 -4.34 14.04 -11.51
CA MET A 538 -5.42 14.27 -10.55
C MET A 538 -5.82 13.05 -9.72
N PHE A 539 -5.22 11.86 -9.92
CA PHE A 539 -5.65 10.67 -9.18
C PHE A 539 -5.14 10.66 -7.74
N GLU A 540 -3.89 11.05 -7.53
CA GLU A 540 -3.27 11.15 -6.21
C GLU A 540 -3.12 12.60 -5.78
N VAL A 541 -3.60 12.92 -4.59
CA VAL A 541 -3.28 14.15 -3.87
C VAL A 541 -2.49 13.81 -2.61
N GLN A 542 -1.63 14.69 -2.19
CA GLN A 542 -0.91 14.61 -0.93
C GLN A 542 -1.20 15.85 -0.08
N PRO A 543 -2.04 15.75 0.95
CA PRO A 543 -2.13 16.78 1.98
C PRO A 543 -0.81 16.85 2.77
N VAL A 544 -0.15 18.00 2.74
CA VAL A 544 1.12 18.26 3.44
C VAL A 544 0.85 19.31 4.50
N LYS A 545 1.01 18.94 5.78
CA LYS A 545 0.82 19.87 6.89
C LYS A 545 1.90 20.95 6.83
N MET A 546 1.49 22.22 6.90
CA MET A 546 2.41 23.33 6.89
C MET A 546 3.02 23.53 8.29
N ASP A 547 4.33 23.77 8.36
CA ASP A 547 4.99 24.18 9.59
C ASP A 547 4.46 25.57 10.00
N LYS A 548 4.04 25.70 11.26
CA LYS A 548 3.57 26.96 11.84
C LYS A 548 4.72 27.83 12.31
#